data_89af1f343d9d598d8413d5af0dcd9aa8
#
_entry.id   89af1f343d9d598d8413d5af0dcd9aa8
#
_cell.length_a   1.000
_cell.length_b   1.000
_cell.length_c   1.000
_cell.angle_alpha   90.00
_cell.angle_beta   90.00
_cell.angle_gamma   90.00
#
_symmetry.space_group_name_H-M   'P 1'
#
loop_
_entity.id
_entity.type
_entity.pdbx_description
1 polymer ?
#
loop_
_entity_poly.entity_id
_entity_poly.type
_entity_poly.pdbx_seq_one_letter_code
_entity_poly.pdbx_strand_id
1 'polypeptide(L)'
;MAIHVVKNGDTLWAISQVYNVPVSTIVAINGLSNVNVIVPGLALYIPSRELQQRTYRIQPGDTLWKLSIRFNSTIASILQANPDLNPNRLLVGRLVTIPTELKQDIATLGFIVPYSQEAVIPILDSLAPQLTYLAVTAYSFTREGYAYVQLEDRRIVERSNQLGVLPLLMIRNLIDSTFSPELAGTVLANPSYRRNLVLSIVNLARQRGYKGVSIDFEFIPPERRNDFATFLSELKTALGNLLLHVNVHAKTRDIPANPIIGAYDYQMIGKIADIVAVMTIDYGYPGGPPDPISPAWWIEQVVSYAVSLIPPQKLQIAMPLYGYDKVAATNQTTGTSVLAAQNLAISKGVAIQYAPESESPFYRYWTNNAEHAVWFEDVRSYKAKYKIMDAYRLLGTTYWQLNLPAPQNWRYLADNLIIKKAVI
;
A
#
# COMPACT_ATOMS: atom_id res chain seq x y z
N MET A 1 -10.00 14.47 -12.14
CA MET A 1 -10.58 13.12 -12.28
C MET A 1 -11.94 13.04 -11.63
N ALA A 2 -12.90 12.30 -12.19
CA ALA A 2 -14.20 12.06 -11.57
C ALA A 2 -14.33 10.59 -11.13
N ILE A 3 -15.10 10.37 -10.08
CA ILE A 3 -15.56 9.03 -9.69
C ILE A 3 -17.06 9.02 -9.88
N HIS A 4 -17.55 8.16 -10.77
CA HIS A 4 -18.97 7.94 -10.96
C HIS A 4 -19.40 6.71 -10.16
N VAL A 5 -20.33 6.89 -9.23
CA VAL A 5 -20.95 5.76 -8.51
C VAL A 5 -22.25 5.39 -9.22
N VAL A 6 -22.28 4.20 -9.76
CA VAL A 6 -23.42 3.68 -10.55
C VAL A 6 -24.69 3.69 -9.72
N LYS A 7 -25.79 4.22 -10.31
CA LYS A 7 -27.13 4.26 -9.74
C LYS A 7 -28.05 3.30 -10.50
N ASN A 8 -29.22 3.01 -9.95
CA ASN A 8 -30.24 2.28 -10.64
C ASN A 8 -30.61 2.96 -11.97
N GLY A 9 -30.61 2.23 -13.06
CA GLY A 9 -30.92 2.74 -14.41
C GLY A 9 -29.72 3.30 -15.18
N ASP A 10 -28.54 3.42 -14.57
CA ASP A 10 -27.35 3.82 -15.29
C ASP A 10 -26.92 2.75 -16.31
N THR A 11 -26.40 3.22 -17.43
CA THR A 11 -25.72 2.39 -18.43
C THR A 11 -24.36 2.96 -18.75
N LEU A 12 -23.40 2.13 -19.15
CA LEU A 12 -22.07 2.62 -19.56
C LEU A 12 -22.17 3.60 -20.74
N TRP A 13 -23.18 3.43 -21.62
CA TRP A 13 -23.41 4.37 -22.71
C TRP A 13 -23.83 5.75 -22.18
N ALA A 14 -24.82 5.81 -21.30
CA ALA A 14 -25.28 7.08 -20.73
C ALA A 14 -24.14 7.79 -19.94
N ILE A 15 -23.39 7.02 -19.14
CA ILE A 15 -22.22 7.55 -18.41
C ILE A 15 -21.17 8.09 -19.39
N SER A 16 -20.91 7.38 -20.49
CA SER A 16 -19.96 7.83 -21.52
C SER A 16 -20.34 9.19 -22.14
N GLN A 17 -21.65 9.41 -22.37
CA GLN A 17 -22.18 10.69 -22.88
C GLN A 17 -22.02 11.80 -21.85
N VAL A 18 -22.37 11.56 -20.59
CA VAL A 18 -22.27 12.56 -19.50
C VAL A 18 -20.83 13.07 -19.34
N TYR A 19 -19.85 12.18 -19.42
CA TYR A 19 -18.44 12.53 -19.20
C TYR A 19 -17.63 12.76 -20.47
N ASN A 20 -18.25 12.56 -21.64
CA ASN A 20 -17.58 12.61 -22.93
C ASN A 20 -16.33 11.72 -23.00
N VAL A 21 -16.45 10.48 -22.50
CA VAL A 21 -15.40 9.46 -22.46
C VAL A 21 -15.92 8.20 -23.13
N PRO A 22 -15.21 7.61 -24.11
CA PRO A 22 -15.65 6.40 -24.79
C PRO A 22 -15.93 5.23 -23.82
N VAL A 23 -16.98 4.44 -24.07
CA VAL A 23 -17.33 3.25 -23.27
C VAL A 23 -16.14 2.30 -23.18
N SER A 24 -15.42 2.06 -24.28
CA SER A 24 -14.21 1.21 -24.29
C SER A 24 -13.14 1.68 -23.31
N THR A 25 -12.95 2.99 -23.20
CA THR A 25 -12.02 3.59 -22.24
C THR A 25 -12.47 3.36 -20.80
N ILE A 26 -13.77 3.58 -20.50
CA ILE A 26 -14.33 3.33 -19.16
C ILE A 26 -14.15 1.85 -18.80
N VAL A 27 -14.48 0.94 -19.69
CA VAL A 27 -14.33 -0.51 -19.51
C VAL A 27 -12.88 -0.90 -19.20
N ALA A 28 -11.94 -0.45 -20.03
CA ALA A 28 -10.52 -0.80 -19.91
C ALA A 28 -9.90 -0.30 -18.59
N ILE A 29 -10.15 0.97 -18.24
CA ILE A 29 -9.58 1.59 -17.03
C ILE A 29 -10.12 0.94 -15.76
N ASN A 30 -11.40 0.52 -15.76
CA ASN A 30 -12.04 -0.09 -14.61
C ASN A 30 -11.98 -1.63 -14.62
N GLY A 31 -11.41 -2.23 -15.66
CA GLY A 31 -11.27 -3.68 -15.76
C GLY A 31 -12.62 -4.42 -15.76
N LEU A 32 -13.65 -3.84 -16.38
CA LEU A 32 -14.97 -4.45 -16.39
C LEU A 32 -15.00 -5.67 -17.33
N SER A 33 -15.42 -6.80 -16.80
CA SER A 33 -15.51 -8.06 -17.57
C SER A 33 -16.72 -8.11 -18.51
N ASN A 34 -17.75 -7.27 -18.27
CA ASN A 34 -18.96 -7.21 -19.07
C ASN A 34 -19.33 -5.75 -19.36
N VAL A 35 -19.44 -5.41 -20.63
CA VAL A 35 -19.80 -4.05 -21.09
C VAL A 35 -21.30 -3.75 -20.97
N ASN A 36 -22.14 -4.77 -20.83
CA ASN A 36 -23.59 -4.64 -20.83
C ASN A 36 -24.20 -4.67 -19.41
N VAL A 37 -23.40 -5.01 -18.40
CA VAL A 37 -23.90 -5.19 -17.03
C VAL A 37 -23.03 -4.40 -16.06
N ILE A 38 -23.68 -3.49 -15.35
CA ILE A 38 -23.11 -2.78 -14.20
C ILE A 38 -24.11 -2.85 -13.05
N VAL A 39 -23.63 -2.75 -11.83
CA VAL A 39 -24.45 -2.85 -10.62
C VAL A 39 -24.46 -1.56 -9.83
N PRO A 40 -25.54 -1.21 -9.12
CA PRO A 40 -25.59 -0.04 -8.26
C PRO A 40 -24.46 -0.06 -7.23
N GLY A 41 -23.87 1.11 -6.97
CA GLY A 41 -22.77 1.28 -6.05
C GLY A 41 -21.37 0.95 -6.61
N LEU A 42 -21.30 0.37 -7.81
CA LEU A 42 -20.01 0.22 -8.52
C LEU A 42 -19.38 1.59 -8.73
N ALA A 43 -18.14 1.76 -8.26
CA ALA A 43 -17.40 2.99 -8.47
C ALA A 43 -16.56 2.88 -9.76
N LEU A 44 -16.79 3.81 -10.67
CA LEU A 44 -16.06 3.91 -11.93
C LEU A 44 -15.09 5.09 -11.88
N TYR A 45 -13.81 4.81 -12.14
CA TYR A 45 -12.84 5.85 -12.43
C TYR A 45 -13.11 6.43 -13.82
N ILE A 46 -13.32 7.75 -13.89
CA ILE A 46 -13.55 8.47 -15.13
C ILE A 46 -12.43 9.50 -15.31
N PRO A 47 -11.62 9.42 -16.39
CA PRO A 47 -10.62 10.44 -16.68
C PRO A 47 -11.30 11.81 -16.87
N SER A 48 -10.82 12.83 -16.20
CA SER A 48 -11.30 14.21 -16.39
C SER A 48 -10.16 15.21 -16.26
N ARG A 49 -10.37 16.44 -16.75
CA ARG A 49 -9.40 17.56 -16.67
C ARG A 49 -9.59 18.42 -15.41
N GLU A 50 -10.30 17.93 -14.41
CA GLU A 50 -10.50 18.69 -13.18
C GLU A 50 -9.17 18.89 -12.43
N LEU A 51 -9.08 20.02 -11.71
CA LEU A 51 -7.96 20.30 -10.82
C LEU A 51 -7.78 19.18 -9.78
N GLN A 52 -6.54 18.89 -9.44
CA GLN A 52 -6.22 18.01 -8.32
C GLN A 52 -6.72 18.61 -7.01
N GLN A 53 -7.06 17.77 -6.07
CA GLN A 53 -7.42 18.19 -4.72
C GLN A 53 -6.39 17.62 -3.75
N ARG A 54 -5.43 18.46 -3.34
CA ARG A 54 -4.46 18.10 -2.31
C ARG A 54 -5.11 18.21 -0.92
N THR A 55 -4.80 17.29 -0.05
CA THR A 55 -5.19 17.36 1.35
C THR A 55 -4.01 17.85 2.17
N TYR A 56 -4.20 18.95 2.90
CA TYR A 56 -3.12 19.57 3.65
C TYR A 56 -3.52 19.79 5.12
N ARG A 57 -2.64 19.41 6.03
CA ARG A 57 -2.81 19.69 7.47
C ARG A 57 -2.13 21.01 7.80
N ILE A 58 -2.90 21.99 8.26
CA ILE A 58 -2.42 23.33 8.60
C ILE A 58 -1.31 23.24 9.65
N GLN A 59 -0.19 23.91 9.40
CA GLN A 59 0.97 23.99 10.26
C GLN A 59 1.04 25.36 10.98
N PRO A 60 1.79 25.46 12.09
CA PRO A 60 2.05 26.76 12.72
C PRO A 60 2.63 27.76 11.72
N GLY A 61 2.07 28.98 11.69
CA GLY A 61 2.53 30.05 10.81
C GLY A 61 2.05 29.98 9.36
N ASP A 62 1.16 29.03 9.01
CA ASP A 62 0.47 29.03 7.72
C ASP A 62 -0.55 30.17 7.62
N THR A 63 -0.69 30.70 6.40
CA THR A 63 -1.76 31.60 5.99
C THR A 63 -2.32 31.15 4.66
N LEU A 64 -3.57 31.53 4.33
CA LEU A 64 -4.15 31.20 3.02
C LEU A 64 -3.30 31.71 1.86
N TRP A 65 -2.67 32.88 2.03
CA TRP A 65 -1.75 33.42 1.03
C TRP A 65 -0.52 32.51 0.83
N LYS A 66 0.16 32.08 1.90
CA LYS A 66 1.30 31.17 1.80
C LYS A 66 0.89 29.83 1.18
N LEU A 67 -0.30 29.31 1.53
CA LEU A 67 -0.81 28.06 0.96
C LEU A 67 -1.14 28.21 -0.52
N SER A 68 -1.77 29.33 -0.93
CA SER A 68 -2.08 29.57 -2.34
C SER A 68 -0.80 29.61 -3.20
N ILE A 69 0.26 30.25 -2.75
CA ILE A 69 1.55 30.27 -3.45
C ILE A 69 2.17 28.87 -3.48
N ARG A 70 2.28 28.22 -2.31
CA ARG A 70 2.90 26.88 -2.20
C ARG A 70 2.27 25.84 -3.12
N PHE A 71 0.95 25.89 -3.27
CA PHE A 71 0.19 24.89 -4.02
C PHE A 71 -0.25 25.38 -5.41
N ASN A 72 0.30 26.48 -5.90
CA ASN A 72 -0.15 27.10 -7.17
C ASN A 72 -1.68 27.13 -7.28
N SER A 73 -2.33 27.69 -6.27
CA SER A 73 -3.78 27.79 -6.12
C SER A 73 -4.17 29.24 -5.89
N THR A 74 -5.46 29.49 -5.67
CA THR A 74 -5.95 30.83 -5.27
C THR A 74 -6.62 30.75 -3.90
N ILE A 75 -6.58 31.84 -3.14
CA ILE A 75 -7.31 31.93 -1.87
C ILE A 75 -8.80 31.65 -2.08
N ALA A 76 -9.39 32.18 -3.15
CA ALA A 76 -10.78 31.95 -3.50
C ALA A 76 -11.10 30.47 -3.72
N SER A 77 -10.26 29.75 -4.51
CA SER A 77 -10.43 28.32 -4.75
C SER A 77 -10.29 27.50 -3.47
N ILE A 78 -9.34 27.87 -2.58
CA ILE A 78 -9.17 27.20 -1.29
C ILE A 78 -10.41 27.39 -0.42
N LEU A 79 -10.95 28.60 -0.32
CA LEU A 79 -12.15 28.89 0.46
C LEU A 79 -13.40 28.20 -0.14
N GLN A 80 -13.53 28.19 -1.45
CA GLN A 80 -14.63 27.48 -2.12
C GLN A 80 -14.61 25.96 -1.84
N ALA A 81 -13.41 25.36 -1.77
CA ALA A 81 -13.25 23.95 -1.45
C ALA A 81 -13.41 23.65 0.06
N ASN A 82 -13.43 24.68 0.91
CA ASN A 82 -13.54 24.57 2.37
C ASN A 82 -14.51 25.62 2.92
N PRO A 83 -15.83 25.48 2.72
CA PRO A 83 -16.81 26.52 3.07
C PRO A 83 -16.80 26.93 4.56
N ASP A 84 -16.42 25.99 5.44
CA ASP A 84 -16.38 26.22 6.90
C ASP A 84 -15.03 26.79 7.38
N LEU A 85 -14.12 27.13 6.48
CA LEU A 85 -12.82 27.67 6.84
C LEU A 85 -12.89 29.17 7.14
N ASN A 86 -12.50 29.55 8.35
CA ASN A 86 -12.36 30.97 8.67
C ASN A 86 -11.04 31.51 8.07
N PRO A 87 -11.08 32.46 7.10
CA PRO A 87 -9.89 32.95 6.42
C PRO A 87 -8.91 33.70 7.35
N ASN A 88 -9.41 34.26 8.44
CA ASN A 88 -8.63 35.05 9.41
C ASN A 88 -8.11 34.20 10.58
N ARG A 89 -8.53 32.92 10.69
CA ARG A 89 -8.15 32.04 11.79
C ARG A 89 -7.96 30.61 11.31
N LEU A 90 -6.78 30.28 10.84
CA LEU A 90 -6.41 28.92 10.48
C LEU A 90 -6.05 28.14 11.75
N LEU A 91 -6.78 27.06 12.02
CA LEU A 91 -6.50 26.18 13.16
C LEU A 91 -5.40 25.19 12.78
N VAL A 92 -4.28 25.21 13.52
CA VAL A 92 -3.19 24.23 13.36
C VAL A 92 -3.74 22.81 13.56
N GLY A 93 -3.34 21.88 12.67
CA GLY A 93 -3.82 20.51 12.66
C GLY A 93 -5.10 20.28 11.85
N ARG A 94 -5.87 21.33 11.51
CA ARG A 94 -7.05 21.20 10.66
C ARG A 94 -6.66 20.73 9.24
N LEU A 95 -7.42 19.79 8.70
CA LEU A 95 -7.28 19.38 7.29
C LEU A 95 -8.03 20.37 6.39
N VAL A 96 -7.39 20.75 5.30
CA VAL A 96 -7.98 21.60 4.26
C VAL A 96 -7.75 20.97 2.89
N THR A 97 -8.74 21.12 2.02
CA THR A 97 -8.66 20.74 0.61
C THR A 97 -8.13 21.91 -0.20
N ILE A 98 -7.09 21.69 -0.97
CA ILE A 98 -6.45 22.72 -1.80
C ILE A 98 -6.54 22.29 -3.27
N PRO A 99 -7.45 22.91 -4.07
CA PRO A 99 -7.48 22.70 -5.52
C PRO A 99 -6.18 23.22 -6.14
N THR A 100 -5.53 22.40 -6.97
CA THR A 100 -4.23 22.72 -7.56
C THR A 100 -3.98 21.90 -8.81
N GLU A 101 -3.09 22.38 -9.68
CA GLU A 101 -2.52 21.61 -10.79
C GLU A 101 -1.27 20.80 -10.37
N LEU A 102 -0.73 21.08 -9.19
CA LEU A 102 0.47 20.42 -8.70
C LEU A 102 0.14 19.02 -8.19
N LYS A 103 0.69 18.02 -8.85
CA LYS A 103 0.67 16.63 -8.37
C LYS A 103 1.69 16.46 -7.25
N GLN A 104 1.38 15.54 -6.34
CA GLN A 104 2.31 15.16 -5.27
C GLN A 104 3.35 14.18 -5.79
N ASP A 105 4.61 14.40 -5.42
CA ASP A 105 5.71 13.46 -5.64
C ASP A 105 5.70 12.40 -4.55
N ILE A 106 5.64 11.13 -4.95
CA ILE A 106 5.69 10.00 -4.02
C ILE A 106 6.68 8.93 -4.47
N ALA A 107 7.20 8.17 -3.52
CA ALA A 107 7.91 6.93 -3.79
C ALA A 107 6.98 5.73 -3.59
N THR A 108 6.92 4.85 -4.57
CA THR A 108 6.07 3.65 -4.54
C THR A 108 6.93 2.40 -4.49
N LEU A 109 6.47 1.39 -3.76
CA LEU A 109 7.11 0.08 -3.73
C LEU A 109 6.06 -1.00 -4.05
N GLY A 110 6.34 -1.82 -5.05
CA GLY A 110 5.54 -3.01 -5.33
C GLY A 110 6.21 -4.26 -4.76
N PHE A 111 5.45 -5.11 -4.07
CA PHE A 111 5.89 -6.45 -3.73
C PHE A 111 5.51 -7.40 -4.86
N ILE A 112 6.44 -8.27 -5.27
CA ILE A 112 6.19 -9.27 -6.30
C ILE A 112 6.70 -10.63 -5.87
N VAL A 113 5.85 -11.67 -6.01
CA VAL A 113 6.22 -13.04 -5.75
C VAL A 113 6.56 -13.71 -7.09
N PRO A 114 7.80 -14.18 -7.31
CA PRO A 114 8.24 -14.70 -8.58
C PRO A 114 7.83 -16.18 -8.81
N TYR A 115 6.52 -16.47 -8.75
CA TYR A 115 6.01 -17.83 -9.01
C TYR A 115 6.33 -18.33 -10.42
N SER A 116 6.30 -17.46 -11.42
CA SER A 116 6.72 -17.70 -12.79
C SER A 116 7.30 -16.42 -13.36
N GLN A 117 8.54 -16.46 -13.82
CA GLN A 117 9.19 -15.28 -14.41
C GLN A 117 8.49 -14.83 -15.69
N GLU A 118 7.98 -15.77 -16.48
CA GLU A 118 7.22 -15.50 -17.71
C GLU A 118 5.94 -14.73 -17.44
N ALA A 119 5.23 -15.03 -16.36
CA ALA A 119 4.01 -14.32 -15.96
C ALA A 119 4.30 -12.97 -15.29
N VAL A 120 5.40 -12.86 -14.56
CA VAL A 120 5.75 -11.70 -13.76
C VAL A 120 6.37 -10.56 -14.58
N ILE A 121 7.21 -10.88 -15.59
CA ILE A 121 7.88 -9.85 -16.39
C ILE A 121 6.89 -8.92 -17.11
N PRO A 122 5.82 -9.41 -17.78
CA PRO A 122 4.82 -8.51 -18.38
C PRO A 122 4.10 -7.59 -17.37
N ILE A 123 3.87 -8.08 -16.15
CA ILE A 123 3.29 -7.27 -15.07
C ILE A 123 4.26 -6.13 -14.73
N LEU A 124 5.52 -6.44 -14.51
CA LEU A 124 6.57 -5.46 -14.22
C LEU A 124 6.70 -4.44 -15.36
N ASP A 125 6.73 -4.89 -16.62
CA ASP A 125 6.81 -4.00 -17.80
C ASP A 125 5.65 -2.99 -17.82
N SER A 126 4.44 -3.44 -17.53
CA SER A 126 3.25 -2.59 -17.54
C SER A 126 3.21 -1.60 -16.37
N LEU A 127 3.72 -2.00 -15.20
CA LEU A 127 3.65 -1.22 -13.98
C LEU A 127 4.91 -0.40 -13.66
N ALA A 128 6.01 -0.64 -14.37
CA ALA A 128 7.25 0.09 -14.15
C ALA A 128 7.12 1.61 -14.08
N PRO A 129 6.29 2.28 -14.92
CA PRO A 129 6.07 3.72 -14.80
C PRO A 129 5.54 4.17 -13.43
N GLN A 130 4.79 3.32 -12.73
CA GLN A 130 4.18 3.58 -11.42
C GLN A 130 5.03 3.12 -10.24
N LEU A 131 6.25 2.59 -10.47
CA LEU A 131 7.09 2.04 -9.42
C LEU A 131 8.40 2.81 -9.26
N THR A 132 8.78 3.10 -8.01
CA THR A 132 10.12 3.53 -7.60
C THR A 132 10.97 2.32 -7.25
N TYR A 133 10.39 1.40 -6.46
CA TYR A 133 11.04 0.21 -5.92
C TYR A 133 10.24 -1.04 -6.24
N LEU A 134 10.94 -2.16 -6.36
CA LEU A 134 10.37 -3.51 -6.50
C LEU A 134 10.95 -4.42 -5.42
N ALA A 135 10.18 -4.83 -4.44
CA ALA A 135 10.59 -5.85 -3.47
C ALA A 135 10.31 -7.25 -4.04
N VAL A 136 11.37 -8.00 -4.34
CA VAL A 136 11.27 -9.34 -4.89
C VAL A 136 11.21 -10.35 -3.75
N THR A 137 10.04 -10.95 -3.57
CA THR A 137 9.70 -11.81 -2.44
C THR A 137 10.19 -13.24 -2.67
N ALA A 138 11.50 -13.45 -2.59
CA ALA A 138 12.15 -14.69 -3.04
C ALA A 138 13.09 -15.35 -2.01
N TYR A 139 13.22 -14.81 -0.78
CA TYR A 139 14.27 -15.25 0.14
C TYR A 139 13.75 -15.61 1.53
N SER A 140 14.44 -16.59 2.14
CA SER A 140 14.34 -16.90 3.57
C SER A 140 15.74 -17.24 4.11
N PHE A 141 15.84 -17.76 5.32
CA PHE A 141 17.12 -18.11 5.96
C PHE A 141 17.02 -19.37 6.83
N THR A 142 18.17 -19.99 7.09
CA THR A 142 18.28 -21.19 7.93
C THR A 142 18.33 -20.81 9.41
N ARG A 143 18.24 -21.82 10.30
CA ARG A 143 18.36 -21.64 11.76
C ARG A 143 19.73 -21.11 12.19
N GLU A 144 20.76 -21.31 11.39
CA GLU A 144 22.14 -20.80 11.62
C GLU A 144 22.34 -19.41 10.98
N GLY A 145 21.28 -18.82 10.40
CA GLY A 145 21.29 -17.47 9.83
C GLY A 145 21.84 -17.38 8.40
N TYR A 146 21.85 -18.42 7.60
CA TYR A 146 22.26 -18.34 6.20
C TYR A 146 21.06 -18.04 5.30
N ALA A 147 21.06 -16.88 4.67
CA ALA A 147 20.03 -16.51 3.69
C ALA A 147 20.16 -17.38 2.43
N TYR A 148 19.02 -17.79 1.88
CA TYR A 148 18.94 -18.59 0.65
C TYR A 148 17.78 -18.16 -0.23
N VAL A 149 17.87 -18.52 -1.50
CA VAL A 149 16.85 -18.26 -2.52
C VAL A 149 15.79 -19.36 -2.45
N GLN A 150 14.53 -18.96 -2.32
CA GLN A 150 13.38 -19.88 -2.40
C GLN A 150 12.80 -19.94 -3.82
N LEU A 151 12.80 -18.80 -4.54
CA LEU A 151 12.24 -18.67 -5.89
C LEU A 151 13.25 -17.98 -6.80
N GLU A 152 13.36 -18.42 -8.06
CA GLU A 152 14.29 -17.81 -9.01
C GLU A 152 13.87 -16.39 -9.39
N ASP A 153 14.80 -15.45 -9.32
CA ASP A 153 14.54 -14.02 -9.40
C ASP A 153 15.41 -13.24 -10.40
N ARG A 154 16.46 -13.83 -10.96
CA ARG A 154 17.49 -13.12 -11.73
C ARG A 154 16.92 -12.26 -12.86
N ARG A 155 16.08 -12.85 -13.72
CA ARG A 155 15.48 -12.15 -14.86
C ARG A 155 14.59 -10.98 -14.41
N ILE A 156 13.94 -11.09 -13.24
CA ILE A 156 13.10 -10.04 -12.67
C ILE A 156 13.98 -8.89 -12.18
N VAL A 157 15.08 -9.20 -11.49
CA VAL A 157 16.04 -8.19 -11.01
C VAL A 157 16.70 -7.45 -12.17
N GLU A 158 17.17 -8.20 -13.18
CA GLU A 158 17.75 -7.63 -14.40
C GLU A 158 16.74 -6.72 -15.12
N ARG A 159 15.48 -7.19 -15.29
CA ARG A 159 14.43 -6.40 -15.95
C ARG A 159 14.06 -5.16 -15.17
N SER A 160 13.96 -5.27 -13.85
CA SER A 160 13.69 -4.13 -12.96
C SER A 160 14.76 -3.04 -13.13
N ASN A 161 16.04 -3.42 -13.11
CA ASN A 161 17.15 -2.49 -13.34
C ASN A 161 17.07 -1.82 -14.74
N GLN A 162 16.76 -2.57 -15.80
CA GLN A 162 16.58 -2.02 -17.16
C GLN A 162 15.45 -1.00 -17.24
N LEU A 163 14.40 -1.18 -16.47
CA LEU A 163 13.23 -0.29 -16.42
C LEU A 163 13.41 0.91 -15.49
N GLY A 164 14.56 1.02 -14.80
CA GLY A 164 14.81 2.08 -13.83
C GLY A 164 13.95 1.97 -12.56
N VAL A 165 13.49 0.76 -12.23
CA VAL A 165 12.82 0.43 -10.97
C VAL A 165 13.84 -0.24 -10.07
N LEU A 166 14.09 0.27 -8.85
CA LEU A 166 15.14 -0.26 -7.99
C LEU A 166 14.72 -1.58 -7.31
N PRO A 167 15.34 -2.72 -7.64
CA PRO A 167 15.01 -3.99 -7.01
C PRO A 167 15.57 -4.07 -5.59
N LEU A 168 14.73 -4.50 -4.65
CA LEU A 168 15.08 -4.81 -3.26
C LEU A 168 14.95 -6.31 -3.01
N LEU A 169 16.01 -6.93 -2.45
CA LEU A 169 15.96 -8.31 -1.98
C LEU A 169 15.03 -8.39 -0.77
N MET A 170 13.87 -9.03 -0.92
CA MET A 170 12.95 -9.20 0.21
C MET A 170 13.18 -10.55 0.88
N ILE A 171 13.54 -10.50 2.17
CA ILE A 171 13.79 -11.69 2.99
C ILE A 171 12.79 -11.79 4.13
N ARG A 172 12.28 -13.01 4.36
CA ARG A 172 11.23 -13.32 5.34
C ARG A 172 11.66 -14.48 6.24
N ASN A 173 11.17 -14.52 7.46
CA ASN A 173 11.40 -15.63 8.40
C ASN A 173 10.41 -16.79 8.16
N LEU A 174 10.49 -17.42 6.98
CA LEU A 174 9.56 -18.48 6.58
C LEU A 174 10.15 -19.88 6.77
N ILE A 175 9.31 -20.78 7.31
CA ILE A 175 9.46 -22.23 7.24
C ILE A 175 8.20 -22.78 6.57
N ASP A 176 8.35 -23.60 5.54
CA ASP A 176 7.24 -24.22 4.79
C ASP A 176 6.12 -23.22 4.42
N SER A 177 6.52 -22.05 3.90
CA SER A 177 5.66 -20.94 3.49
C SER A 177 4.88 -20.26 4.62
N THR A 178 5.20 -20.54 5.88
CA THR A 178 4.58 -19.91 7.07
C THR A 178 5.63 -19.12 7.84
N PHE A 179 5.26 -17.94 8.33
CA PHE A 179 6.11 -17.15 9.21
C PHE A 179 6.40 -17.91 10.51
N SER A 180 7.68 -18.00 10.87
CA SER A 180 8.14 -18.71 12.06
C SER A 180 8.73 -17.76 13.09
N PRO A 181 7.99 -17.49 14.20
CA PRO A 181 8.53 -16.76 15.35
C PRO A 181 9.80 -17.39 15.92
N GLU A 182 9.84 -18.73 15.97
CA GLU A 182 10.99 -19.49 16.49
C GLU A 182 12.25 -19.26 15.64
N LEU A 183 12.11 -19.28 14.31
CA LEU A 183 13.25 -19.02 13.41
C LEU A 183 13.81 -17.62 13.63
N ALA A 184 12.95 -16.61 13.63
CA ALA A 184 13.36 -15.23 13.91
C ALA A 184 14.00 -15.10 15.29
N GLY A 185 13.34 -15.65 16.34
CA GLY A 185 13.82 -15.59 17.70
C GLY A 185 15.19 -16.24 17.89
N THR A 186 15.40 -17.41 17.29
CA THR A 186 16.67 -18.16 17.37
C THR A 186 17.83 -17.39 16.72
N VAL A 187 17.60 -16.90 15.49
CA VAL A 187 18.67 -16.20 14.74
C VAL A 187 18.97 -14.84 15.36
N LEU A 188 17.95 -14.09 15.77
CA LEU A 188 18.14 -12.79 16.40
C LEU A 188 18.84 -12.86 17.75
N ALA A 189 18.58 -13.90 18.55
CA ALA A 189 19.20 -14.07 19.86
C ALA A 189 20.70 -14.35 19.81
N ASN A 190 21.20 -14.98 18.73
CA ASN A 190 22.58 -15.45 18.63
C ASN A 190 23.43 -14.50 17.80
N PRO A 191 24.46 -13.84 18.36
CA PRO A 191 25.31 -12.91 17.61
C PRO A 191 26.01 -13.54 16.40
N SER A 192 26.39 -14.81 16.46
CA SER A 192 27.03 -15.51 15.33
C SER A 192 26.01 -15.75 14.20
N TYR A 193 24.78 -16.14 14.53
CA TYR A 193 23.71 -16.36 13.54
C TYR A 193 23.27 -15.04 12.91
N ARG A 194 23.14 -13.96 13.69
CA ARG A 194 22.91 -12.60 13.15
C ARG A 194 24.00 -12.20 12.16
N ARG A 195 25.28 -12.44 12.51
CA ARG A 195 26.42 -12.14 11.61
C ARG A 195 26.34 -12.94 10.32
N ASN A 196 26.02 -14.25 10.38
CA ASN A 196 25.83 -15.09 9.20
C ASN A 196 24.71 -14.53 8.32
N LEU A 197 23.58 -14.12 8.92
CA LEU A 197 22.44 -13.57 8.21
C LEU A 197 22.78 -12.25 7.52
N VAL A 198 23.42 -11.33 8.23
CA VAL A 198 23.87 -10.04 7.67
C VAL A 198 24.80 -10.27 6.48
N LEU A 199 25.82 -11.09 6.64
CA LEU A 199 26.82 -11.33 5.57
C LEU A 199 26.19 -12.03 4.35
N SER A 200 25.33 -13.03 4.58
CA SER A 200 24.69 -13.75 3.47
C SER A 200 23.68 -12.89 2.71
N ILE A 201 22.89 -12.05 3.39
CA ILE A 201 21.99 -11.08 2.75
C ILE A 201 22.78 -10.11 1.87
N VAL A 202 23.82 -9.49 2.42
CA VAL A 202 24.62 -8.50 1.69
C VAL A 202 25.32 -9.12 0.47
N ASN A 203 25.87 -10.31 0.62
CA ASN A 203 26.49 -11.04 -0.48
C ASN A 203 25.50 -11.35 -1.59
N LEU A 204 24.32 -11.89 -1.25
CA LEU A 204 23.27 -12.20 -2.22
C LEU A 204 22.77 -10.92 -2.92
N ALA A 205 22.54 -9.85 -2.18
CA ALA A 205 22.08 -8.60 -2.74
C ALA A 205 23.06 -8.04 -3.78
N ARG A 206 24.35 -8.03 -3.46
CA ARG A 206 25.41 -7.57 -4.38
C ARG A 206 25.57 -8.50 -5.59
N GLN A 207 25.66 -9.80 -5.37
CA GLN A 207 25.85 -10.79 -6.45
C GLN A 207 24.71 -10.80 -7.46
N ARG A 208 23.48 -10.52 -7.03
CA ARG A 208 22.30 -10.52 -7.89
C ARG A 208 21.91 -9.15 -8.44
N GLY A 209 22.64 -8.09 -8.09
CA GLY A 209 22.42 -6.73 -8.64
C GLY A 209 21.25 -5.97 -8.01
N TYR A 210 20.86 -6.33 -6.81
CA TYR A 210 19.88 -5.57 -6.01
C TYR A 210 20.43 -4.21 -5.60
N LYS A 211 19.53 -3.24 -5.42
CA LYS A 211 19.84 -1.87 -4.98
C LYS A 211 19.58 -1.66 -3.49
N GLY A 212 19.07 -2.67 -2.83
CA GLY A 212 18.79 -2.66 -1.40
C GLY A 212 18.17 -3.96 -0.93
N VAL A 213 17.75 -3.95 0.32
CA VAL A 213 17.13 -5.09 1.01
C VAL A 213 15.82 -4.63 1.65
N SER A 214 14.79 -5.48 1.59
CA SER A 214 13.53 -5.33 2.29
C SER A 214 13.41 -6.42 3.35
N ILE A 215 13.39 -6.04 4.61
CA ILE A 215 13.21 -6.94 5.74
C ILE A 215 11.72 -7.07 6.04
N ASP A 216 11.23 -8.31 6.03
CA ASP A 216 9.85 -8.65 6.33
C ASP A 216 9.80 -9.82 7.33
N PHE A 217 10.23 -9.54 8.56
CA PHE A 217 10.19 -10.50 9.65
C PHE A 217 8.92 -10.28 10.45
N GLU A 218 8.05 -11.29 10.48
CA GLU A 218 6.78 -11.22 11.18
C GLU A 218 6.75 -12.10 12.44
N PHE A 219 5.90 -11.71 13.39
CA PHE A 219 5.68 -12.40 14.67
C PHE A 219 6.98 -12.60 15.46
N ILE A 220 7.91 -11.65 15.38
CA ILE A 220 9.16 -11.67 16.15
C ILE A 220 8.80 -11.72 17.65
N PRO A 221 9.35 -12.67 18.44
CA PRO A 221 9.09 -12.74 19.87
C PRO A 221 9.39 -11.38 20.56
N PRO A 222 8.52 -10.87 21.42
CA PRO A 222 8.65 -9.53 22.03
C PRO A 222 9.98 -9.33 22.78
N GLU A 223 10.52 -10.36 23.41
CA GLU A 223 11.79 -10.31 24.11
C GLU A 223 12.99 -10.13 23.17
N ARG A 224 12.79 -10.28 21.84
CA ARG A 224 13.80 -10.05 20.80
C ARG A 224 13.79 -8.63 20.24
N ARG A 225 13.01 -7.73 20.82
CA ARG A 225 12.89 -6.33 20.37
C ARG A 225 14.25 -5.63 20.18
N ASN A 226 15.14 -5.75 21.18
CA ASN A 226 16.47 -5.15 21.12
C ASN A 226 17.41 -5.90 20.15
N ASP A 227 17.29 -7.22 20.08
CA ASP A 227 18.06 -8.06 19.15
C ASP A 227 17.70 -7.73 17.70
N PHE A 228 16.41 -7.47 17.42
CA PHE A 228 15.96 -7.05 16.09
C PHE A 228 16.53 -5.67 15.70
N ALA A 229 16.49 -4.68 16.59
CA ALA A 229 17.11 -3.38 16.36
C ALA A 229 18.62 -3.51 16.13
N THR A 230 19.31 -4.37 16.89
CA THR A 230 20.73 -4.67 16.71
C THR A 230 21.00 -5.28 15.35
N PHE A 231 20.22 -6.29 14.94
CA PHE A 231 20.31 -6.90 13.59
C PHE A 231 20.16 -5.85 12.48
N LEU A 232 19.15 -4.98 12.57
CA LEU A 232 18.95 -3.93 11.57
C LEU A 232 20.13 -2.94 11.51
N SER A 233 20.72 -2.61 12.65
CA SER A 233 21.89 -1.72 12.72
C SER A 233 23.14 -2.39 12.11
N GLU A 234 23.39 -3.66 12.44
CA GLU A 234 24.46 -4.46 11.86
C GLU A 234 24.30 -4.58 10.34
N LEU A 235 23.07 -4.87 9.88
CA LEU A 235 22.74 -4.98 8.47
C LEU A 235 22.91 -3.64 7.73
N LYS A 236 22.39 -2.53 8.27
CA LYS A 236 22.56 -1.19 7.67
C LYS A 236 24.01 -0.82 7.50
N THR A 237 24.84 -1.11 8.49
CA THR A 237 26.29 -0.87 8.42
C THR A 237 26.94 -1.70 7.29
N ALA A 238 26.60 -2.97 7.18
CA ALA A 238 27.18 -3.88 6.18
C ALA A 238 26.67 -3.61 4.75
N LEU A 239 25.47 -3.10 4.60
CA LEU A 239 24.88 -2.70 3.31
C LEU A 239 25.65 -1.54 2.67
N GLY A 240 26.21 -0.62 3.45
CA GLY A 240 26.89 0.58 2.94
C GLY A 240 25.89 1.46 2.17
N ASN A 241 26.11 1.60 0.86
CA ASN A 241 25.28 2.42 -0.02
C ASN A 241 23.96 1.73 -0.46
N LEU A 242 23.78 0.46 -0.16
CA LEU A 242 22.52 -0.23 -0.45
C LEU A 242 21.43 0.22 0.52
N LEU A 243 20.20 0.31 0.00
CA LEU A 243 19.05 0.78 0.74
C LEU A 243 18.54 -0.29 1.72
N LEU A 244 18.18 0.11 2.94
CA LEU A 244 17.49 -0.71 3.93
C LEU A 244 16.03 -0.27 4.04
N HIS A 245 15.12 -1.12 3.56
CA HIS A 245 13.68 -1.01 3.72
C HIS A 245 13.21 -2.01 4.78
N VAL A 246 12.33 -1.62 5.68
CA VAL A 246 11.80 -2.49 6.76
C VAL A 246 10.29 -2.43 6.80
N ASN A 247 9.63 -3.58 6.70
CA ASN A 247 8.21 -3.72 6.95
C ASN A 247 7.97 -3.88 8.46
N VAL A 248 6.95 -3.20 8.97
CA VAL A 248 6.57 -3.29 10.38
C VAL A 248 5.06 -3.48 10.52
N HIS A 249 4.61 -4.31 11.45
CA HIS A 249 3.19 -4.42 11.78
C HIS A 249 2.62 -3.08 12.24
N ALA A 250 1.39 -2.79 11.82
CA ALA A 250 0.67 -1.60 12.20
C ALA A 250 0.36 -1.59 13.70
N LYS A 251 0.57 -0.44 14.33
CA LYS A 251 0.18 -0.23 15.74
C LYS A 251 -0.17 1.24 15.99
N THR A 252 -1.10 1.46 16.91
CA THR A 252 -1.58 2.80 17.31
C THR A 252 -0.97 3.28 18.61
N ARG A 253 -0.23 2.42 19.30
CA ARG A 253 0.54 2.69 20.53
C ARG A 253 1.60 1.61 20.71
N ASP A 254 2.58 1.86 21.57
CA ASP A 254 3.56 0.83 21.92
C ASP A 254 3.01 -0.15 22.95
N ILE A 255 3.13 -1.44 22.68
CA ILE A 255 2.76 -2.54 23.59
C ILE A 255 3.90 -3.57 23.52
N PRO A 256 5.00 -3.35 24.28
CA PRO A 256 6.21 -4.17 24.15
C PRO A 256 6.03 -5.67 24.42
N ALA A 257 5.03 -6.05 25.20
CA ALA A 257 4.74 -7.46 25.52
C ALA A 257 3.79 -8.14 24.51
N ASN A 258 3.28 -7.42 23.52
CA ASN A 258 2.35 -8.00 22.54
C ASN A 258 3.09 -8.96 21.59
N PRO A 259 2.59 -10.21 21.37
CA PRO A 259 3.30 -11.21 20.58
C PRO A 259 3.39 -10.87 19.06
N ILE A 260 2.57 -9.95 18.57
CA ILE A 260 2.54 -9.58 17.15
C ILE A 260 3.33 -8.29 16.91
N ILE A 261 3.09 -7.24 17.72
CA ILE A 261 3.60 -5.90 17.47
C ILE A 261 4.73 -5.47 18.42
N GLY A 262 4.98 -6.24 19.49
CA GLY A 262 5.87 -5.83 20.60
C GLY A 262 7.34 -5.66 20.21
N ALA A 263 7.82 -6.48 19.28
CA ALA A 263 9.21 -6.43 18.83
C ALA A 263 9.58 -5.22 17.96
N TYR A 264 8.58 -4.50 17.39
CA TYR A 264 8.87 -3.38 16.50
C TYR A 264 9.01 -2.07 17.27
N ASP A 265 10.24 -1.68 17.58
CA ASP A 265 10.54 -0.36 18.10
C ASP A 265 10.56 0.67 16.96
N TYR A 266 9.44 1.36 16.75
CA TYR A 266 9.32 2.33 15.65
C TYR A 266 10.37 3.43 15.71
N GLN A 267 10.73 3.90 16.92
CA GLN A 267 11.73 4.94 17.07
C GLN A 267 13.12 4.45 16.66
N MET A 268 13.52 3.25 17.11
CA MET A 268 14.82 2.67 16.76
C MET A 268 14.86 2.28 15.28
N ILE A 269 13.82 1.63 14.77
CA ILE A 269 13.73 1.24 13.35
C ILE A 269 13.79 2.48 12.44
N GLY A 270 13.05 3.55 12.77
CA GLY A 270 13.04 4.79 12.00
C GLY A 270 14.38 5.54 11.98
N LYS A 271 15.21 5.38 13.03
CA LYS A 271 16.58 5.90 13.06
C LYS A 271 17.50 5.10 12.13
N ILE A 272 17.35 3.79 12.07
CA ILE A 272 18.27 2.87 11.37
C ILE A 272 17.90 2.73 9.89
N ALA A 273 16.63 2.48 9.57
CA ALA A 273 16.18 2.22 8.22
C ALA A 273 16.16 3.48 7.34
N ASP A 274 16.36 3.31 6.04
CA ASP A 274 16.17 4.38 5.05
C ASP A 274 14.69 4.58 4.77
N ILE A 275 13.91 3.49 4.70
CA ILE A 275 12.45 3.48 4.48
C ILE A 275 11.81 2.50 5.45
N VAL A 276 10.70 2.90 6.04
CA VAL A 276 9.84 2.05 6.88
C VAL A 276 8.45 1.98 6.25
N ALA A 277 8.02 0.78 5.92
CA ALA A 277 6.66 0.51 5.45
C ALA A 277 5.81 -0.01 6.62
N VAL A 278 4.77 0.71 6.97
CA VAL A 278 3.80 0.24 7.95
C VAL A 278 2.74 -0.58 7.24
N MET A 279 2.54 -1.82 7.66
CA MET A 279 1.57 -2.75 7.11
C MET A 279 0.15 -2.36 7.52
N THR A 280 -0.41 -1.31 6.90
CA THR A 280 -1.77 -0.82 7.10
C THR A 280 -2.80 -1.65 6.32
N ILE A 281 -2.64 -2.97 6.35
CA ILE A 281 -3.46 -4.00 5.70
C ILE A 281 -3.84 -5.06 6.73
N ASP A 282 -4.75 -5.94 6.38
CA ASP A 282 -5.21 -7.07 7.22
C ASP A 282 -5.78 -6.66 8.59
N TYR A 283 -6.43 -5.48 8.69
CA TYR A 283 -7.30 -5.19 9.83
C TYR A 283 -8.40 -6.25 9.92
N GLY A 284 -9.13 -6.47 8.81
CA GLY A 284 -9.99 -7.63 8.62
C GLY A 284 -9.19 -8.80 8.09
N TYR A 285 -8.52 -9.55 8.97
CA TYR A 285 -7.58 -10.64 8.64
C TYR A 285 -8.28 -11.96 8.26
N PRO A 286 -7.59 -12.90 7.57
CA PRO A 286 -8.14 -14.21 7.25
C PRO A 286 -8.57 -15.01 8.50
N GLY A 287 -9.76 -15.60 8.47
CA GLY A 287 -10.32 -16.35 9.62
C GLY A 287 -10.98 -15.46 10.70
N GLY A 288 -10.76 -14.15 10.66
CA GLY A 288 -11.47 -13.18 11.50
C GLY A 288 -12.85 -12.81 10.96
N PRO A 289 -13.61 -11.96 11.65
CA PRO A 289 -14.92 -11.50 11.20
C PRO A 289 -14.84 -10.78 9.85
N PRO A 290 -15.98 -10.61 9.14
CA PRO A 290 -16.00 -9.93 7.85
C PRO A 290 -15.88 -8.41 8.00
N ASP A 291 -14.68 -7.97 8.35
CA ASP A 291 -14.29 -6.57 8.52
C ASP A 291 -13.55 -6.02 7.28
N PRO A 292 -13.51 -4.69 7.09
CA PRO A 292 -12.73 -4.07 6.03
C PRO A 292 -11.23 -4.37 6.19
N ILE A 293 -10.53 -4.56 5.05
CA ILE A 293 -9.12 -4.98 5.05
C ILE A 293 -8.19 -3.86 5.54
N SER A 294 -8.54 -2.61 5.19
CA SER A 294 -7.68 -1.46 5.43
C SER A 294 -8.52 -0.19 5.68
N PRO A 295 -9.25 -0.12 6.82
CA PRO A 295 -10.16 0.99 7.11
C PRO A 295 -9.43 2.32 7.31
N ALA A 296 -9.93 3.39 6.69
CA ALA A 296 -9.27 4.70 6.67
C ALA A 296 -9.02 5.26 8.08
N TRP A 297 -10.00 5.14 8.99
CA TRP A 297 -9.85 5.62 10.36
C TRP A 297 -8.71 4.92 11.12
N TRP A 298 -8.52 3.61 10.88
CA TRP A 298 -7.44 2.86 11.51
C TRP A 298 -6.08 3.24 10.91
N ILE A 299 -5.98 3.39 9.58
CA ILE A 299 -4.77 3.90 8.93
C ILE A 299 -4.38 5.25 9.52
N GLU A 300 -5.33 6.16 9.71
CA GLU A 300 -5.04 7.49 10.27
C GLU A 300 -4.50 7.40 11.70
N GLN A 301 -5.06 6.53 12.55
CA GLN A 301 -4.54 6.29 13.89
C GLN A 301 -3.12 5.73 13.86
N VAL A 302 -2.87 4.72 13.02
CA VAL A 302 -1.55 4.10 12.85
C VAL A 302 -0.53 5.13 12.35
N VAL A 303 -0.87 5.90 11.33
CA VAL A 303 0.01 6.94 10.76
C VAL A 303 0.28 8.04 11.78
N SER A 304 -0.74 8.50 12.50
CA SER A 304 -0.58 9.50 13.56
C SER A 304 0.44 9.08 14.62
N TYR A 305 0.38 7.81 15.02
CA TYR A 305 1.37 7.23 15.94
C TYR A 305 2.76 7.11 15.28
N ALA A 306 2.83 6.58 14.06
CA ALA A 306 4.09 6.34 13.37
C ALA A 306 4.89 7.64 13.12
N VAL A 307 4.22 8.73 12.67
CA VAL A 307 4.90 10.02 12.43
C VAL A 307 5.38 10.74 13.69
N SER A 308 4.90 10.33 14.87
CA SER A 308 5.41 10.84 16.14
C SER A 308 6.81 10.28 16.47
N LEU A 309 7.24 9.20 15.82
CA LEU A 309 8.47 8.46 16.09
C LEU A 309 9.40 8.36 14.88
N ILE A 310 8.85 8.39 13.67
CA ILE A 310 9.58 8.21 12.41
C ILE A 310 9.32 9.42 11.52
N PRO A 311 10.35 10.04 10.93
CA PRO A 311 10.15 11.12 9.98
C PRO A 311 9.21 10.72 8.82
N PRO A 312 8.18 11.53 8.51
CA PRO A 312 7.21 11.20 7.46
C PRO A 312 7.84 10.88 6.09
N GLN A 313 8.99 11.50 5.79
CA GLN A 313 9.75 11.30 4.55
C GLN A 313 10.46 9.94 4.46
N LYS A 314 10.41 9.13 5.52
CA LYS A 314 10.86 7.73 5.54
C LYS A 314 9.69 6.74 5.57
N LEU A 315 8.45 7.21 5.77
CA LEU A 315 7.28 6.36 5.98
C LEU A 315 6.52 6.09 4.70
N GLN A 316 6.17 4.83 4.49
CA GLN A 316 5.20 4.36 3.51
C GLN A 316 4.06 3.64 4.23
N ILE A 317 2.84 3.74 3.69
CA ILE A 317 1.69 2.92 4.10
C ILE A 317 1.44 1.83 3.08
N ALA A 318 1.04 0.65 3.56
CA ALA A 318 0.70 -0.46 2.69
C ALA A 318 -0.73 -0.34 2.16
N MET A 319 -0.91 -0.64 0.88
CA MET A 319 -2.19 -0.69 0.18
C MET A 319 -2.47 -2.12 -0.28
N PRO A 320 -3.62 -2.72 0.07
CA PRO A 320 -3.97 -4.05 -0.41
C PRO A 320 -4.43 -3.97 -1.88
N LEU A 321 -3.94 -4.90 -2.71
CA LEU A 321 -4.46 -5.14 -4.07
C LEU A 321 -5.42 -6.34 -4.09
N TYR A 322 -5.90 -6.73 -2.92
CA TYR A 322 -6.75 -7.89 -2.68
C TYR A 322 -8.00 -7.53 -1.87
N GLY A 323 -8.93 -8.45 -1.88
CA GLY A 323 -10.13 -8.50 -1.07
C GLY A 323 -10.27 -9.86 -0.41
N TYR A 324 -11.16 -9.94 0.56
CA TYR A 324 -11.54 -11.21 1.20
C TYR A 324 -13.02 -11.49 1.00
N ASP A 325 -13.28 -12.68 0.45
CA ASP A 325 -14.61 -13.28 0.41
C ASP A 325 -14.72 -14.24 1.60
N LYS A 326 -15.60 -13.92 2.55
CA LYS A 326 -15.78 -14.66 3.79
C LYS A 326 -17.14 -15.27 3.89
N VAL A 327 -17.20 -16.55 4.23
CA VAL A 327 -18.45 -17.22 4.64
C VAL A 327 -18.86 -16.64 5.99
N ALA A 328 -19.99 -15.92 6.03
CA ALA A 328 -20.39 -15.14 7.21
C ALA A 328 -20.56 -15.97 8.50
N ALA A 329 -21.00 -17.23 8.37
CA ALA A 329 -21.22 -18.11 9.52
C ALA A 329 -19.93 -18.73 10.11
N THR A 330 -18.86 -18.87 9.30
CA THR A 330 -17.66 -19.63 9.72
C THR A 330 -16.37 -18.82 9.66
N ASN A 331 -16.41 -17.64 9.09
CA ASN A 331 -15.27 -16.81 8.74
C ASN A 331 -14.24 -17.49 7.80
N GLN A 332 -14.63 -18.62 7.16
CA GLN A 332 -13.79 -19.21 6.12
C GLN A 332 -13.53 -18.17 5.05
N THR A 333 -12.25 -17.91 4.79
CA THR A 333 -11.80 -16.78 3.98
C THR A 333 -11.15 -17.25 2.69
N THR A 334 -11.58 -16.67 1.57
CA THR A 334 -10.90 -16.81 0.26
C THR A 334 -10.34 -15.46 -0.15
N GLY A 335 -9.03 -15.40 -0.40
CA GLY A 335 -8.39 -14.22 -0.96
C GLY A 335 -8.72 -14.05 -2.44
N THR A 336 -8.96 -12.83 -2.87
CA THR A 336 -9.27 -12.49 -4.27
C THR A 336 -8.60 -11.17 -4.64
N SER A 337 -8.31 -10.91 -5.92
CA SER A 337 -7.88 -9.57 -6.33
C SER A 337 -9.04 -8.57 -6.22
N VAL A 338 -8.73 -7.28 -6.05
CA VAL A 338 -9.77 -6.23 -6.04
C VAL A 338 -10.58 -6.23 -7.34
N LEU A 339 -9.93 -6.54 -8.47
CA LEU A 339 -10.61 -6.66 -9.77
C LEU A 339 -11.57 -7.85 -9.81
N ALA A 340 -11.15 -9.00 -9.29
CA ALA A 340 -12.00 -10.19 -9.24
C ALA A 340 -13.18 -9.99 -8.28
N ALA A 341 -12.96 -9.35 -7.13
CA ALA A 341 -14.02 -9.00 -6.19
C ALA A 341 -15.06 -8.07 -6.84
N GLN A 342 -14.63 -7.02 -7.55
CA GLN A 342 -15.52 -6.13 -8.30
C GLN A 342 -16.35 -6.89 -9.34
N ASN A 343 -15.70 -7.70 -10.18
CA ASN A 343 -16.36 -8.43 -11.25
C ASN A 343 -17.27 -9.56 -10.71
N LEU A 344 -16.99 -10.11 -9.53
CA LEU A 344 -17.87 -11.05 -8.85
C LEU A 344 -19.20 -10.38 -8.46
N ALA A 345 -19.17 -9.16 -7.90
CA ALA A 345 -20.41 -8.42 -7.61
C ALA A 345 -21.25 -8.21 -8.88
N ILE A 346 -20.61 -7.84 -10.00
CA ILE A 346 -21.26 -7.66 -11.30
C ILE A 346 -21.89 -8.99 -11.77
N SER A 347 -21.15 -10.09 -11.70
CA SER A 347 -21.63 -11.41 -12.16
C SER A 347 -22.78 -11.96 -11.30
N LYS A 348 -22.80 -11.63 -10.01
CA LYS A 348 -23.86 -11.99 -9.07
C LYS A 348 -25.07 -11.03 -9.12
N GLY A 349 -24.96 -9.90 -9.84
CA GLY A 349 -26.00 -8.89 -9.91
C GLY A 349 -26.30 -8.20 -8.57
N VAL A 350 -25.31 -8.14 -7.66
CA VAL A 350 -25.47 -7.56 -6.31
C VAL A 350 -24.93 -6.15 -6.25
N ALA A 351 -25.62 -5.29 -5.52
CA ALA A 351 -25.19 -3.91 -5.31
C ALA A 351 -23.95 -3.85 -4.43
N ILE A 352 -22.99 -3.00 -4.80
CA ILE A 352 -21.81 -2.70 -3.98
C ILE A 352 -22.16 -1.58 -3.01
N GLN A 353 -22.03 -1.85 -1.72
CA GLN A 353 -22.20 -0.88 -0.66
C GLN A 353 -20.87 -0.17 -0.36
N TYR A 354 -20.94 0.95 0.32
CA TYR A 354 -19.76 1.67 0.78
C TYR A 354 -19.95 2.03 2.25
N ALA A 355 -19.05 1.58 3.11
CA ALA A 355 -19.06 1.89 4.53
C ALA A 355 -18.36 3.24 4.76
N PRO A 356 -19.09 4.34 5.09
CA PRO A 356 -18.50 5.67 5.17
C PRO A 356 -17.43 5.79 6.26
N GLU A 357 -17.60 5.08 7.37
CA GLU A 357 -16.68 5.13 8.52
C GLU A 357 -15.31 4.53 8.19
N SER A 358 -15.30 3.41 7.46
CA SER A 358 -14.06 2.75 7.02
C SER A 358 -13.56 3.21 5.66
N GLU A 359 -14.38 3.99 4.94
CA GLU A 359 -14.16 4.37 3.54
C GLU A 359 -13.80 3.15 2.66
N SER A 360 -14.56 2.07 2.80
CA SER A 360 -14.31 0.79 2.14
C SER A 360 -15.55 0.23 1.46
N PRO A 361 -15.42 -0.30 0.22
CA PRO A 361 -16.51 -0.97 -0.47
C PRO A 361 -16.67 -2.41 0.06
N PHE A 362 -17.92 -2.87 0.08
CA PHE A 362 -18.29 -4.24 0.41
C PHE A 362 -19.59 -4.64 -0.24
N TYR A 363 -19.85 -5.95 -0.29
CA TYR A 363 -21.15 -6.50 -0.67
C TYR A 363 -21.39 -7.85 -0.01
N ARG A 364 -22.65 -8.31 -0.04
CA ARG A 364 -23.05 -9.66 0.41
C ARG A 364 -23.75 -10.38 -0.71
N TYR A 365 -23.58 -11.68 -0.77
CA TYR A 365 -24.29 -12.54 -1.72
C TYR A 365 -24.47 -13.93 -1.15
N TRP A 366 -25.37 -14.72 -1.75
CA TRP A 366 -25.65 -16.09 -1.35
C TRP A 366 -25.17 -17.05 -2.42
N THR A 367 -24.52 -18.13 -1.99
CA THR A 367 -24.15 -19.25 -2.86
C THR A 367 -24.04 -20.51 -2.00
N ASN A 368 -24.44 -21.67 -2.56
CA ASN A 368 -24.40 -22.95 -1.84
C ASN A 368 -25.04 -22.92 -0.43
N ASN A 369 -26.15 -22.21 -0.28
CA ASN A 369 -26.88 -22.01 0.99
C ASN A 369 -26.05 -21.29 2.08
N ALA A 370 -24.96 -20.61 1.73
CA ALA A 370 -24.15 -19.81 2.64
C ALA A 370 -24.19 -18.33 2.24
N GLU A 371 -24.29 -17.45 3.23
CA GLU A 371 -24.07 -16.01 3.05
C GLU A 371 -22.59 -15.75 3.00
N HIS A 372 -22.18 -14.97 2.01
CA HIS A 372 -20.82 -14.46 1.84
C HIS A 372 -20.78 -12.95 2.03
N ALA A 373 -19.75 -12.45 2.68
CA ALA A 373 -19.44 -11.04 2.80
C ALA A 373 -18.07 -10.76 2.17
N VAL A 374 -18.03 -9.86 1.20
CA VAL A 374 -16.81 -9.51 0.47
C VAL A 374 -16.42 -8.08 0.80
N TRP A 375 -15.23 -7.90 1.35
CA TRP A 375 -14.58 -6.60 1.51
C TRP A 375 -13.40 -6.49 0.55
N PHE A 376 -13.26 -5.35 -0.10
CA PHE A 376 -12.18 -5.12 -1.08
C PHE A 376 -11.86 -3.63 -1.20
N GLU A 377 -11.01 -3.23 -2.13
CA GLU A 377 -10.71 -1.84 -2.41
C GLU A 377 -11.20 -1.44 -3.81
N ASP A 378 -11.67 -0.20 -3.93
CA ASP A 378 -11.98 0.45 -5.21
C ASP A 378 -11.36 1.85 -5.28
N VAL A 379 -11.60 2.57 -6.35
CA VAL A 379 -11.01 3.91 -6.53
C VAL A 379 -11.38 4.89 -5.41
N ARG A 380 -12.54 4.73 -4.74
CA ARG A 380 -12.96 5.58 -3.60
C ARG A 380 -12.06 5.36 -2.39
N SER A 381 -11.88 4.10 -2.03
CA SER A 381 -11.08 3.71 -0.87
C SER A 381 -9.58 3.96 -1.08
N TYR A 382 -9.06 3.74 -2.30
CA TYR A 382 -7.70 4.15 -2.64
C TYR A 382 -7.52 5.66 -2.52
N LYS A 383 -8.45 6.46 -3.07
CA LYS A 383 -8.41 7.93 -2.95
C LYS A 383 -8.38 8.38 -1.49
N ALA A 384 -9.16 7.75 -0.60
CA ALA A 384 -9.17 8.04 0.83
C ALA A 384 -7.78 7.82 1.46
N LYS A 385 -7.13 6.69 1.15
CA LYS A 385 -5.79 6.36 1.63
C LYS A 385 -4.72 7.31 1.10
N TYR A 386 -4.81 7.71 -0.17
CA TYR A 386 -3.91 8.74 -0.74
C TYR A 386 -4.09 10.10 -0.08
N LYS A 387 -5.30 10.46 0.33
CA LYS A 387 -5.54 11.69 1.11
C LYS A 387 -4.85 11.65 2.48
N ILE A 388 -4.89 10.51 3.18
CA ILE A 388 -4.16 10.33 4.45
C ILE A 388 -2.65 10.48 4.20
N MET A 389 -2.12 9.80 3.19
CA MET A 389 -0.70 9.91 2.80
C MET A 389 -0.30 11.37 2.55
N ASP A 390 -1.12 12.12 1.80
CA ASP A 390 -0.87 13.54 1.49
C ASP A 390 -0.94 14.42 2.75
N ALA A 391 -1.97 14.23 3.59
CA ALA A 391 -2.19 14.98 4.82
C ALA A 391 -1.02 14.87 5.81
N TYR A 392 -0.39 13.72 5.87
CA TYR A 392 0.77 13.46 6.74
C TYR A 392 2.11 13.63 6.02
N ARG A 393 2.12 13.98 4.72
CA ARG A 393 3.33 14.17 3.89
C ARG A 393 4.25 12.96 3.92
N LEU A 394 3.68 11.78 3.82
CA LEU A 394 4.45 10.55 3.82
C LEU A 394 5.33 10.45 2.57
N LEU A 395 6.38 9.62 2.65
CA LEU A 395 7.22 9.28 1.49
C LEU A 395 6.39 8.71 0.35
N GLY A 396 5.41 7.86 0.65
CA GLY A 396 4.58 7.24 -0.35
C GLY A 396 3.84 5.99 0.13
N THR A 397 3.73 5.00 -0.76
CA THR A 397 2.92 3.81 -0.54
C THR A 397 3.63 2.53 -0.99
N THR A 398 3.23 1.40 -0.37
CA THR A 398 3.59 0.07 -0.85
C THR A 398 2.34 -0.69 -1.30
N TYR A 399 2.49 -1.73 -2.12
CA TYR A 399 1.38 -2.50 -2.70
C TYR A 399 1.60 -3.99 -2.54
N TRP A 400 0.72 -4.64 -1.78
CA TRP A 400 0.71 -6.09 -1.62
C TRP A 400 -0.44 -6.69 -2.42
N GLN A 401 -0.21 -7.44 -3.49
CA GLN A 401 1.02 -7.66 -4.25
C GLN A 401 0.74 -7.48 -5.75
N LEU A 402 1.78 -7.19 -6.54
CA LEU A 402 1.65 -6.83 -7.97
C LEU A 402 1.08 -7.94 -8.86
N ASN A 403 1.15 -9.21 -8.43
CA ASN A 403 0.51 -10.34 -9.12
C ASN A 403 -1.02 -10.23 -9.13
N LEU A 404 -1.61 -9.33 -8.33
CA LEU A 404 -3.06 -9.12 -8.23
C LEU A 404 -3.47 -7.87 -9.02
N PRO A 405 -4.35 -7.98 -10.03
CA PRO A 405 -4.72 -6.86 -10.86
C PRO A 405 -5.58 -5.82 -10.11
N ALA A 406 -5.20 -4.55 -10.22
CA ALA A 406 -5.89 -3.40 -9.63
C ALA A 406 -5.88 -2.19 -10.59
N PRO A 407 -6.55 -2.26 -11.75
CA PRO A 407 -6.43 -1.27 -12.82
C PRO A 407 -6.82 0.14 -12.40
N GLN A 408 -7.85 0.30 -11.55
CA GLN A 408 -8.28 1.60 -11.05
C GLN A 408 -7.19 2.29 -10.22
N ASN A 409 -6.47 1.53 -9.36
CA ASN A 409 -5.37 2.08 -8.56
C ASN A 409 -4.23 2.59 -9.44
N TRP A 410 -3.80 1.80 -10.42
CA TRP A 410 -2.70 2.17 -11.30
C TRP A 410 -3.05 3.38 -12.17
N ARG A 411 -4.29 3.45 -12.63
CA ARG A 411 -4.77 4.62 -13.37
C ARG A 411 -4.86 5.85 -12.49
N TYR A 412 -5.34 5.71 -11.25
CA TYR A 412 -5.37 6.81 -10.28
C TYR A 412 -3.96 7.38 -10.06
N LEU A 413 -2.96 6.52 -9.83
CA LEU A 413 -1.56 6.92 -9.68
C LEU A 413 -1.06 7.71 -10.88
N ALA A 414 -1.21 7.16 -12.08
CA ALA A 414 -0.72 7.78 -13.32
C ALA A 414 -1.31 9.17 -13.54
N ASP A 415 -2.60 9.35 -13.25
CA ASP A 415 -3.29 10.60 -13.51
C ASP A 415 -3.06 11.66 -12.42
N ASN A 416 -2.85 11.25 -11.15
CA ASN A 416 -2.94 12.17 -10.02
C ASN A 416 -1.62 12.38 -9.26
N LEU A 417 -0.61 11.53 -9.44
CA LEU A 417 0.64 11.59 -8.68
C LEU A 417 1.85 11.59 -9.62
N ILE A 418 2.98 12.08 -9.14
CA ILE A 418 4.29 11.95 -9.80
C ILE A 418 5.07 10.87 -9.05
N ILE A 419 5.48 9.84 -9.77
CA ILE A 419 6.27 8.77 -9.18
C ILE A 419 7.75 9.15 -9.22
N LYS A 420 8.34 9.30 -8.05
CA LYS A 420 9.79 9.55 -7.92
C LYS A 420 10.55 8.39 -8.53
N LYS A 421 11.33 8.67 -9.57
CA LYS A 421 12.36 7.74 -10.04
C LYS A 421 13.62 8.02 -9.24
N ALA A 422 14.19 6.99 -8.66
CA ALA A 422 15.44 7.16 -7.94
C ALA A 422 16.57 7.50 -8.94
N VAL A 423 17.30 8.56 -8.66
CA VAL A 423 18.55 8.84 -9.37
C VAL A 423 19.57 7.87 -8.81
N ILE A 424 20.09 6.99 -9.67
CA ILE A 424 21.15 6.01 -9.32
C ILE A 424 22.48 6.72 -9.22
#